data_46ee1b0a856f61ba08a14a2d6b933336
#
_entry.id   46ee1b0a856f61ba08a14a2d6b933336
#
_cell.length_a   1.000
_cell.length_b   1.000
_cell.length_c   1.000
_cell.angle_alpha   90.00
_cell.angle_beta   90.00
_cell.angle_gamma   90.00
#
_symmetry.space_group_name_H-M   'P 1'
#
loop_
_entity.id
_entity.type
_entity.pdbx_description
1 polymer ?
#
loop_
_entity_poly.entity_id
_entity_poly.type
_entity_poly.pdbx_seq_one_letter_code
_entity_poly.pdbx_strand_id
1 'polypeptide(L)'
;VISPFTDSIKSQYSNKNKIWKDPRILPDFELLTIKHQHSPGIDKPSQYSSWVEMIESIKNQMSSLDYDIVLIGTGASALPLIAHAKRSGKKGIHLGGPLQLLFGIKGGRWDNGPIGKHFYNEYWIRPSIGETPEKFKNIEGGCYW
;
A
#
# COMPACT_ATOMS: atom_id res chain seq x y z
N VAL A 1 4.26 -6.84 0.11
CA VAL A 1 3.35 -5.70 0.33
C VAL A 1 2.43 -5.54 -0.86
N ILE A 2 1.12 -5.39 -0.63
CA ILE A 2 0.12 -5.11 -1.68
C ILE A 2 -0.47 -3.72 -1.44
N SER A 3 -0.25 -2.80 -2.38
CA SER A 3 -0.65 -1.39 -2.25
C SER A 3 -0.76 -0.72 -3.62
N PRO A 4 -1.55 0.35 -3.76
CA PRO A 4 -1.46 1.23 -4.94
C PRO A 4 -0.14 2.02 -4.99
N PHE A 5 0.55 2.19 -3.87
CA PHE A 5 1.75 3.03 -3.71
C PHE A 5 3.06 2.25 -3.75
N THR A 6 3.18 1.24 -4.61
CA THR A 6 4.35 0.34 -4.64
C THR A 6 5.66 1.03 -5.01
N ASP A 7 5.63 2.04 -5.88
CA ASP A 7 6.83 2.74 -6.32
C ASP A 7 7.35 3.65 -5.20
N SER A 8 6.43 4.39 -4.56
CA SER A 8 6.73 5.17 -3.35
C SER A 8 7.23 4.27 -2.21
N ILE A 9 6.61 3.11 -1.97
CA ILE A 9 7.03 2.14 -0.95
C ILE A 9 8.46 1.65 -1.21
N LYS A 10 8.80 1.25 -2.44
CA LYS A 10 10.16 0.80 -2.80
C LYS A 10 11.19 1.90 -2.55
N SER A 11 10.91 3.12 -3.01
CA SER A 11 11.78 4.28 -2.81
C SER A 11 11.99 4.56 -1.32
N GLN A 12 10.92 4.58 -0.54
CA GLN A 12 10.95 4.88 0.89
C GLN A 12 11.60 3.78 1.72
N TYR A 13 11.45 2.51 1.33
CA TYR A 13 12.09 1.42 2.05
C TYR A 13 13.62 1.54 2.07
N SER A 14 14.23 2.07 1.02
CA SER A 14 15.65 2.40 1.00
C SER A 14 16.05 3.47 2.02
N ASN A 15 15.10 4.29 2.48
CA ASN A 15 15.29 5.36 3.45
C ASN A 15 14.69 5.06 4.83
N LYS A 16 14.27 3.83 5.10
CA LYS A 16 13.49 3.46 6.29
C LYS A 16 14.09 3.92 7.62
N ASN A 17 15.42 3.90 7.75
CA ASN A 17 16.13 4.34 8.97
C ASN A 17 16.07 5.87 9.20
N LYS A 18 15.62 6.64 8.20
CA LYS A 18 15.41 8.09 8.29
C LYS A 18 13.96 8.46 8.53
N ILE A 19 13.02 7.55 8.16
CA ILE A 19 11.57 7.73 8.34
C ILE A 19 11.21 7.60 9.81
N TRP A 20 11.68 6.54 10.46
CA TRP A 20 11.37 6.22 11.85
C TRP A 20 12.61 6.32 12.73
N LYS A 21 12.46 6.98 13.89
CA LYS A 21 13.53 7.04 14.92
C LYS A 21 13.77 5.66 15.56
N ASP A 22 12.72 4.85 15.67
CA ASP A 22 12.80 3.49 16.20
C ASP A 22 12.86 2.49 15.05
N PRO A 23 14.00 1.81 14.83
CA PRO A 23 14.17 0.88 13.72
C PRO A 23 13.28 -0.38 13.82
N ARG A 24 12.68 -0.63 14.99
CA ARG A 24 11.76 -1.76 15.18
C ARG A 24 10.42 -1.56 14.49
N ILE A 25 10.04 -0.30 14.14
CA ILE A 25 8.77 0.01 13.45
C ILE A 25 8.79 -0.52 12.02
N LEU A 26 9.92 -0.36 11.33
CA LEU A 26 10.11 -0.89 9.97
C LEU A 26 11.46 -1.59 9.90
N PRO A 27 11.55 -2.86 10.38
CA PRO A 27 12.80 -3.62 10.41
C PRO A 27 13.27 -4.03 9.01
N ASP A 28 14.45 -4.65 8.94
CA ASP A 28 14.96 -5.23 7.70
C ASP A 28 14.18 -6.49 7.31
N PHE A 29 13.77 -6.55 6.04
CA PHE A 29 13.17 -7.73 5.40
C PHE A 29 13.33 -7.64 3.87
N GLU A 30 13.18 -8.75 3.18
CA GLU A 30 13.09 -8.74 1.73
C GLU A 30 11.74 -8.16 1.28
N LEU A 31 11.77 -6.99 0.63
CA LEU A 31 10.57 -6.29 0.20
C LEU A 31 10.12 -6.77 -1.18
N LEU A 32 9.06 -7.56 -1.21
CA LEU A 32 8.31 -7.91 -2.42
C LEU A 32 7.06 -7.05 -2.50
N THR A 33 6.71 -6.57 -3.70
CA THR A 33 5.53 -5.70 -3.89
C THR A 33 4.66 -6.19 -5.02
N ILE A 34 3.34 -6.09 -4.83
CA ILE A 34 2.31 -6.26 -5.86
C ILE A 34 1.50 -4.99 -5.95
N LYS A 35 1.43 -4.39 -7.14
CA LYS A 35 0.64 -3.18 -7.35
C LYS A 35 -0.84 -3.51 -7.42
N HIS A 36 -1.63 -2.86 -6.57
CA HIS A 36 -3.08 -2.89 -6.64
C HIS A 36 -3.55 -1.67 -7.41
N GLN A 37 -4.36 -1.86 -8.45
CA GLN A 37 -5.03 -0.75 -9.10
C GLN A 37 -6.17 -0.22 -8.23
N HIS A 38 -6.41 1.08 -8.31
CA HIS A 38 -7.63 1.67 -7.77
C HIS A 38 -8.84 1.12 -8.51
N SER A 39 -10.03 1.27 -7.90
CA SER A 39 -11.27 0.69 -8.45
C SER A 39 -11.46 0.98 -9.94
N PRO A 40 -11.99 0.01 -10.72
CA PRO A 40 -12.33 0.23 -12.13
C PRO A 40 -13.14 1.51 -12.33
N GLY A 41 -12.72 2.37 -13.27
CA GLY A 41 -13.33 3.69 -13.53
C GLY A 41 -12.61 4.87 -12.87
N ILE A 42 -11.70 4.63 -11.91
CA ILE A 42 -10.84 5.65 -11.31
C ILE A 42 -9.47 5.65 -11.99
N ASP A 43 -8.87 4.48 -12.14
CA ASP A 43 -7.67 4.31 -12.96
C ASP A 43 -8.05 4.07 -14.43
N LYS A 44 -7.55 4.87 -15.32
CA LYS A 44 -7.70 4.68 -16.77
C LYS A 44 -6.35 4.78 -17.47
N PRO A 45 -6.07 3.85 -18.40
CA PRO A 45 -6.86 2.64 -18.68
C PRO A 45 -6.71 1.59 -17.57
N SER A 46 -7.82 0.95 -17.19
CA SER A 46 -7.76 -0.23 -16.33
C SER A 46 -7.29 -1.43 -17.15
N GLN A 47 -6.32 -2.18 -16.65
CA GLN A 47 -5.89 -3.44 -17.29
C GLN A 47 -6.84 -4.61 -16.96
N TYR A 48 -7.84 -4.38 -16.09
CA TYR A 48 -8.80 -5.40 -15.66
C TYR A 48 -10.20 -5.00 -16.07
N SER A 49 -11.00 -5.96 -16.54
CA SER A 49 -12.39 -5.76 -16.90
C SER A 49 -13.30 -5.70 -15.68
N SER A 50 -12.89 -6.28 -14.56
CA SER A 50 -13.65 -6.34 -13.32
C SER A 50 -12.75 -6.39 -12.08
N TRP A 51 -13.36 -6.06 -10.92
CA TRP A 51 -12.70 -6.23 -9.63
C TRP A 51 -12.32 -7.69 -9.35
N VAL A 52 -13.18 -8.64 -9.76
CA VAL A 52 -12.92 -10.08 -9.56
C VAL A 52 -11.68 -10.51 -10.34
N GLU A 53 -11.56 -10.11 -11.61
CA GLU A 53 -10.40 -10.40 -12.44
C GLU A 53 -9.11 -9.84 -11.82
N MET A 54 -9.16 -8.61 -11.32
CA MET A 54 -8.02 -8.02 -10.61
C MET A 54 -7.61 -8.83 -9.37
N ILE A 55 -8.58 -9.26 -8.55
CA ILE A 55 -8.31 -10.07 -7.36
C ILE A 55 -7.69 -11.41 -7.73
N GLU A 56 -8.19 -12.10 -8.75
CA GLU A 56 -7.62 -13.37 -9.20
C GLU A 56 -6.20 -13.18 -9.77
N SER A 57 -5.97 -12.12 -10.53
CA SER A 57 -4.62 -11.78 -11.01
C SER A 57 -3.63 -11.55 -9.86
N ILE A 58 -4.05 -10.81 -8.82
CA ILE A 58 -3.20 -10.57 -7.64
C ILE A 58 -2.93 -11.87 -6.88
N LYS A 59 -3.93 -12.74 -6.70
CA LYS A 59 -3.74 -14.06 -6.08
C LYS A 59 -2.73 -14.92 -6.85
N ASN A 60 -2.79 -14.91 -8.18
CA ASN A 60 -1.82 -15.63 -9.02
C ASN A 60 -0.40 -15.07 -8.84
N GLN A 61 -0.24 -13.74 -8.78
CA GLN A 61 1.05 -13.13 -8.45
C GLN A 61 1.53 -13.51 -7.05
N MET A 62 0.64 -13.51 -6.04
CA MET A 62 1.00 -13.97 -4.69
C MET A 62 1.49 -15.41 -4.69
N SER A 63 0.84 -16.29 -5.46
CA SER A 63 1.20 -17.71 -5.54
C SER A 63 2.56 -17.96 -6.22
N SER A 64 3.02 -17.03 -7.05
CA SER A 64 4.33 -17.11 -7.74
C SER A 64 5.49 -16.54 -6.93
N LEU A 65 5.21 -15.90 -5.78
CA LEU A 65 6.23 -15.31 -4.92
C LEU A 65 6.43 -16.17 -3.67
N ASP A 66 7.69 -16.26 -3.23
CA ASP A 66 7.99 -16.81 -1.91
C ASP A 66 8.02 -15.67 -0.88
N TYR A 67 7.12 -15.73 0.10
CA TYR A 67 7.00 -14.74 1.17
C TYR A 67 6.48 -15.39 2.46
N ASP A 68 6.80 -14.82 3.60
CA ASP A 68 6.32 -15.27 4.91
C ASP A 68 5.03 -14.58 5.33
N ILE A 69 4.94 -13.26 5.05
CA ILE A 69 3.85 -12.41 5.47
C ILE A 69 3.48 -11.41 4.38
N VAL A 70 2.18 -11.18 4.18
CA VAL A 70 1.69 -10.10 3.31
C VAL A 70 1.05 -8.98 4.12
N LEU A 71 1.50 -7.74 3.87
CA LEU A 71 0.89 -6.50 4.39
C LEU A 71 0.04 -5.88 3.29
N ILE A 72 -1.22 -5.57 3.57
CA ILE A 72 -2.19 -5.14 2.55
C ILE A 72 -2.84 -3.81 2.94
N GLY A 73 -2.80 -2.85 2.00
CA GLY A 73 -3.46 -1.54 2.10
C GLY A 73 -4.34 -1.24 0.89
N THR A 74 -5.40 -2.03 0.68
CA THR A 74 -6.24 -1.98 -0.53
C THR A 74 -7.74 -1.99 -0.25
N GLY A 75 -8.15 -1.50 0.93
CA GLY A 75 -9.57 -1.47 1.32
C GLY A 75 -10.21 -2.86 1.29
N ALA A 76 -11.41 -2.98 0.72
CA ALA A 76 -12.18 -4.23 0.67
C ALA A 76 -11.45 -5.38 -0.04
N SER A 77 -10.57 -5.07 -0.98
CA SER A 77 -9.75 -6.08 -1.69
C SER A 77 -8.83 -6.86 -0.76
N ALA A 78 -8.51 -6.32 0.42
CA ALA A 78 -7.65 -7.01 1.37
C ALA A 78 -8.23 -8.32 1.89
N LEU A 79 -9.56 -8.42 2.08
CA LEU A 79 -10.19 -9.60 2.67
C LEU A 79 -9.98 -10.88 1.86
N PRO A 80 -10.30 -10.95 0.55
CA PRO A 80 -10.05 -12.13 -0.26
C PRO A 80 -8.56 -12.43 -0.44
N LEU A 81 -7.68 -11.43 -0.42
CA LEU A 81 -6.23 -11.61 -0.54
C LEU A 81 -5.62 -12.20 0.74
N ILE A 82 -6.05 -11.74 1.92
CA ILE A 82 -5.64 -12.34 3.20
C ILE A 82 -6.15 -13.78 3.31
N ALA A 83 -7.40 -14.02 2.91
CA ALA A 83 -7.94 -15.38 2.90
C ALA A 83 -7.14 -16.32 1.98
N HIS A 84 -6.64 -15.82 0.84
CA HIS A 84 -5.74 -16.55 -0.05
C HIS A 84 -4.40 -16.85 0.64
N ALA A 85 -3.74 -15.85 1.22
CA ALA A 85 -2.48 -16.03 1.96
C ALA A 85 -2.62 -17.10 3.07
N LYS A 86 -3.71 -16.99 3.87
CA LYS A 86 -3.97 -17.96 4.95
C LYS A 86 -4.17 -19.38 4.43
N ARG A 87 -4.91 -19.58 3.33
CA ARG A 87 -5.09 -20.91 2.72
C ARG A 87 -3.79 -21.49 2.16
N SER A 88 -2.86 -20.61 1.76
CA SER A 88 -1.52 -21.00 1.30
C SER A 88 -0.51 -21.19 2.46
N GLY A 89 -0.96 -21.21 3.71
CA GLY A 89 -0.10 -21.38 4.88
C GLY A 89 0.75 -20.14 5.24
N LYS A 90 0.49 -19.00 4.60
CA LYS A 90 1.21 -17.74 4.84
C LYS A 90 0.44 -16.83 5.82
N LYS A 91 1.10 -15.80 6.32
CA LYS A 91 0.48 -14.79 7.21
C LYS A 91 -0.02 -13.60 6.40
N GLY A 92 -1.11 -12.96 6.84
CA GLY A 92 -1.63 -11.76 6.19
C GLY A 92 -2.14 -10.75 7.20
N ILE A 93 -1.81 -9.47 6.99
CA ILE A 93 -2.25 -8.35 7.83
C ILE A 93 -2.87 -7.28 6.93
N HIS A 94 -4.12 -6.90 7.24
CA HIS A 94 -4.76 -5.74 6.63
C HIS A 94 -4.48 -4.50 7.48
N LEU A 95 -3.65 -3.60 6.95
CA LEU A 95 -3.34 -2.31 7.60
C LEU A 95 -4.22 -1.17 7.06
N GLY A 96 -4.82 -1.33 5.88
CA GLY A 96 -5.58 -0.24 5.25
C GLY A 96 -4.69 0.96 4.93
N GLY A 97 -5.23 2.18 5.08
CA GLY A 97 -4.49 3.43 4.87
C GLY A 97 -3.20 3.55 5.70
N PRO A 98 -3.16 3.15 6.98
CA PRO A 98 -1.92 3.13 7.76
C PRO A 98 -0.73 2.40 7.13
N LEU A 99 -0.94 1.51 6.16
CA LEU A 99 0.17 0.89 5.45
C LEU A 99 1.10 1.91 4.80
N GLN A 100 0.56 2.97 4.20
CA GLN A 100 1.39 4.03 3.60
C GLN A 100 2.21 4.78 4.65
N LEU A 101 1.63 5.01 5.85
CA LEU A 101 2.35 5.66 6.94
C LEU A 101 3.54 4.83 7.41
N LEU A 102 3.41 3.51 7.47
CA LEU A 102 4.50 2.61 7.84
C LEU A 102 5.75 2.84 6.98
N PHE A 103 5.55 3.16 5.70
CA PHE A 103 6.63 3.46 4.75
C PHE A 103 6.94 4.97 4.62
N GLY A 104 6.44 5.81 5.51
CA GLY A 104 6.72 7.25 5.48
C GLY A 104 6.07 7.98 4.29
N ILE A 105 4.91 7.51 3.85
CA ILE A 105 4.14 8.15 2.79
C ILE A 105 3.00 8.94 3.41
N LYS A 106 3.01 10.25 3.23
CA LYS A 106 2.01 11.21 3.75
C LYS A 106 0.67 11.04 3.04
N GLY A 107 -0.41 11.36 3.74
CA GLY A 107 -1.74 11.50 3.16
C GLY A 107 -2.52 12.60 3.88
N GLY A 108 -3.37 13.31 3.15
CA GLY A 108 -4.15 14.45 3.66
C GLY A 108 -4.96 14.15 4.92
N ARG A 109 -5.41 12.90 5.07
CA ARG A 109 -6.13 12.42 6.27
C ARG A 109 -5.35 12.66 7.57
N TRP A 110 -4.03 12.60 7.54
CA TRP A 110 -3.18 12.63 8.75
C TRP A 110 -2.41 13.93 8.95
N ASP A 111 -2.42 14.84 7.97
CA ASP A 111 -1.61 16.05 7.98
C ASP A 111 -1.82 16.91 9.24
N ASN A 112 -3.07 17.14 9.60
CA ASN A 112 -3.44 17.99 10.72
C ASN A 112 -3.65 17.22 12.05
N GLY A 113 -3.51 15.89 11.98
CA GLY A 113 -3.70 15.00 13.13
C GLY A 113 -2.41 14.75 13.91
N PRO A 114 -2.48 13.94 14.99
CA PRO A 114 -1.32 13.59 15.80
C PRO A 114 -0.19 12.96 14.99
N ILE A 115 -0.51 12.14 14.00
CA ILE A 115 0.50 11.47 13.15
C ILE A 115 1.36 12.50 12.41
N GLY A 116 0.73 13.44 11.68
CA GLY A 116 1.47 14.46 10.93
C GLY A 116 2.28 15.37 11.85
N LYS A 117 1.72 15.76 12.99
CA LYS A 117 2.38 16.66 13.94
C LYS A 117 3.59 16.04 14.65
N HIS A 118 3.58 14.73 14.93
CA HIS A 118 4.59 14.09 15.77
C HIS A 118 5.60 13.25 15.00
N PHE A 119 5.23 12.73 13.83
CA PHE A 119 6.07 11.76 13.12
C PHE A 119 6.56 12.25 11.76
N TYR A 120 5.86 13.17 11.07
CA TYR A 120 6.33 13.65 9.78
C TYR A 120 7.66 14.40 9.94
N ASN A 121 8.60 14.06 9.09
CA ASN A 121 9.89 14.73 8.97
C ASN A 121 10.22 14.97 7.49
N GLU A 122 11.40 15.49 7.18
CA GLU A 122 11.83 15.82 5.83
C GLU A 122 11.96 14.61 4.89
N TYR A 123 12.05 13.40 5.43
CA TYR A 123 12.16 12.15 4.65
C TYR A 123 10.81 11.56 4.29
N TRP A 124 9.71 12.05 4.84
CA TRP A 124 8.37 11.62 4.45
C TRP A 124 7.93 12.29 3.16
N ILE A 125 7.42 11.49 2.22
CA ILE A 125 7.00 11.94 0.89
C ILE A 125 5.48 11.87 0.71
N ARG A 126 4.96 12.54 -0.32
CA ARG A 126 3.62 12.26 -0.87
C ARG A 126 3.72 11.09 -1.86
N PRO A 127 2.60 10.38 -2.15
CA PRO A 127 2.58 9.42 -3.25
C PRO A 127 3.09 10.06 -4.53
N SER A 128 3.79 9.26 -5.35
CA SER A 128 4.32 9.75 -6.62
C SER A 128 3.19 10.19 -7.58
N ILE A 129 3.52 11.04 -8.55
CA ILE A 129 2.56 11.48 -9.56
C ILE A 129 1.96 10.28 -10.32
N GLY A 130 2.78 9.26 -10.64
CA GLY A 130 2.33 8.04 -11.30
C GLY A 130 1.42 7.14 -10.44
N GLU A 131 1.30 7.44 -9.15
CA GLU A 131 0.43 6.74 -8.19
C GLU A 131 -0.78 7.61 -7.76
N THR A 132 -0.94 8.78 -8.37
CA THR A 132 -2.02 9.71 -8.12
C THR A 132 -2.98 9.72 -9.31
N PRO A 133 -4.13 9.03 -9.24
CA PRO A 133 -5.10 9.02 -10.34
C PRO A 133 -5.64 10.43 -10.60
N GLU A 134 -5.99 10.76 -11.84
CA GLU A 134 -6.61 12.07 -12.16
C GLU A 134 -7.85 12.36 -11.29
N LYS A 135 -8.63 11.33 -10.99
CA LYS A 135 -9.85 11.43 -10.20
C LYS A 135 -9.65 11.03 -8.73
N PHE A 136 -8.44 11.18 -8.19
CA PHE A 136 -8.12 10.75 -6.82
C PHE A 136 -9.08 11.33 -5.76
N LYS A 137 -9.60 12.54 -5.99
CA LYS A 137 -10.58 13.18 -5.08
C LYS A 137 -11.89 12.42 -4.94
N ASN A 138 -12.22 11.53 -5.90
CA ASN A 138 -13.41 10.68 -5.81
C ASN A 138 -13.20 9.49 -4.85
N ILE A 139 -11.96 9.26 -4.43
CA ILE A 139 -11.62 8.23 -3.43
C ILE A 139 -11.55 8.91 -2.07
N GLU A 140 -12.60 8.82 -1.28
CA GLU A 140 -12.68 9.36 0.08
C GLU A 140 -12.17 10.83 0.18
N GLY A 141 -12.52 11.67 -0.81
CA GLY A 141 -12.08 13.06 -0.85
C GLY A 141 -10.60 13.26 -1.16
N GLY A 142 -9.90 12.25 -1.65
CA GLY A 142 -8.46 12.30 -1.94
C GLY A 142 -7.58 12.20 -0.70
N CYS A 143 -8.09 11.69 0.39
CA CYS A 143 -7.43 11.75 1.71
C CYS A 143 -6.15 10.91 1.84
N TYR A 144 -5.82 10.10 0.86
CA TYR A 144 -4.57 9.30 0.85
C TYR A 144 -3.41 10.00 0.12
N TRP A 145 -3.68 11.14 -0.56
CA TRP A 145 -2.70 11.93 -1.33
C TRP A 145 -2.37 13.29 -0.70
#